data_73e1d244bc6da6e8bf725d669a506085
#
_entry.id   73e1d244bc6da6e8bf725d669a506085
#
_cell.length_a   1.000
_cell.length_b   1.000
_cell.length_c   1.000
_cell.angle_alpha   90.00
_cell.angle_beta   90.00
_cell.angle_gamma   90.00
#
_symmetry.space_group_name_H-M   'P 1'
#
loop_
_entity.id
_entity.type
_entity.pdbx_description
1 polymer ?
#
loop_
_entity_poly.entity_id
_entity_poly.type
_entity_poly.pdbx_seq_one_letter_code
_entity_poly.pdbx_strand_id
1 'polypeptide(L)'
;MRKKKRISFVGISKKFIKIFKSIYPTANFNFYSWRSLEKILLKKKFIYKNDFVVVCGYDYSSQWYEYQKYYKCNVIFPYKIVRMISKKNTKIFYIDTVNKISKNRHLKKKYTFSRYEFAKKELRKVLLNNFKSVKVLTLPILANNENKAEVFGSFFTKIIYNFLIMLNYVKTTNLKNLKKKIIEKNSSNKKDKIINLRPVLLNIPRSLFIDRILRFLND
;
A
#
# COMPACT_ATOMS: atom_id res chain seq x y z
N MET A 1 4.85 -23.24 -25.90
CA MET A 1 5.55 -22.47 -24.81
C MET A 1 4.57 -21.55 -24.09
N ARG A 2 4.38 -21.66 -22.78
CA ARG A 2 3.53 -20.72 -22.02
C ARG A 2 4.21 -19.35 -21.98
N LYS A 3 3.54 -18.30 -22.44
CA LYS A 3 4.03 -16.91 -22.42
C LYS A 3 4.36 -16.48 -20.99
N LYS A 4 5.60 -16.06 -20.76
CA LYS A 4 6.05 -15.56 -19.44
C LYS A 4 5.20 -14.36 -19.03
N LYS A 5 4.67 -14.37 -17.80
CA LYS A 5 3.91 -13.24 -17.24
C LYS A 5 4.79 -12.02 -17.05
N ARG A 6 4.23 -10.84 -17.30
CA ARG A 6 4.89 -9.55 -17.02
C ARG A 6 4.25 -8.91 -15.81
N ILE A 7 5.07 -8.62 -14.79
CA ILE A 7 4.63 -8.05 -13.51
C ILE A 7 5.41 -6.78 -13.26
N SER A 8 4.71 -5.68 -13.05
CA SER A 8 5.32 -4.39 -12.73
C SER A 8 4.95 -3.92 -11.34
N PHE A 9 5.94 -3.39 -10.63
CA PHE A 9 5.76 -2.74 -9.35
C PHE A 9 5.81 -1.23 -9.51
N VAL A 10 4.78 -0.53 -9.06
CA VAL A 10 4.77 0.91 -8.85
C VAL A 10 4.99 1.15 -7.36
N GLY A 11 6.20 1.57 -7.04
CA GLY A 11 6.76 1.53 -5.69
C GLY A 11 7.59 0.28 -5.42
N ILE A 12 8.67 0.43 -4.66
CA ILE A 12 9.63 -0.65 -4.38
C ILE A 12 9.47 -1.08 -2.92
N SER A 13 8.95 -2.29 -2.72
CA SER A 13 8.92 -2.96 -1.42
C SER A 13 9.57 -4.33 -1.52
N LYS A 14 10.72 -4.51 -0.89
CA LYS A 14 11.46 -5.79 -0.90
C LYS A 14 10.58 -6.97 -0.46
N LYS A 15 9.68 -6.76 0.51
CA LYS A 15 8.76 -7.79 1.02
C LYS A 15 7.75 -8.25 -0.02
N PHE A 16 7.04 -7.31 -0.66
CA PHE A 16 6.07 -7.65 -1.71
C PHE A 16 6.76 -8.24 -2.95
N ILE A 17 7.93 -7.73 -3.32
CA ILE A 17 8.72 -8.31 -4.42
C ILE A 17 9.06 -9.77 -4.12
N LYS A 18 9.54 -10.09 -2.90
CA LYS A 18 9.84 -11.47 -2.50
C LYS A 18 8.62 -12.38 -2.58
N ILE A 19 7.45 -11.92 -2.12
CA ILE A 19 6.19 -12.67 -2.20
C ILE A 19 5.81 -12.95 -3.67
N PHE A 20 5.77 -11.91 -4.51
CA PHE A 20 5.37 -12.08 -5.91
C PHE A 20 6.36 -12.93 -6.69
N LYS A 21 7.67 -12.81 -6.44
CA LYS A 21 8.68 -13.72 -7.02
C LYS A 21 8.46 -15.17 -6.61
N SER A 22 8.07 -15.42 -5.35
CA SER A 22 7.77 -16.79 -4.90
C SER A 22 6.46 -17.38 -5.44
N ILE A 23 5.51 -16.52 -5.88
CA ILE A 23 4.26 -16.96 -6.52
C ILE A 23 4.44 -17.14 -8.03
N TYR A 24 5.28 -16.33 -8.65
CA TYR A 24 5.50 -16.28 -10.10
C TYR A 24 7.01 -16.34 -10.42
N PRO A 25 7.69 -17.45 -10.17
CA PRO A 25 9.16 -17.54 -10.30
C PRO A 25 9.67 -17.30 -11.72
N THR A 26 8.87 -17.61 -12.74
CA THR A 26 9.23 -17.47 -14.15
C THR A 26 8.77 -16.14 -14.77
N ALA A 27 8.19 -15.24 -14.00
CA ALA A 27 7.70 -13.98 -14.53
C ALA A 27 8.81 -12.95 -14.75
N ASN A 28 8.61 -12.06 -15.73
CA ASN A 28 9.48 -10.90 -15.93
C ASN A 28 8.98 -9.76 -15.03
N PHE A 29 9.88 -9.18 -14.24
CA PHE A 29 9.58 -8.13 -13.28
C PHE A 29 10.16 -6.79 -13.72
N ASN A 30 9.34 -5.74 -13.68
CA ASN A 30 9.74 -4.35 -13.86
C ASN A 30 9.46 -3.56 -12.59
N PHE A 31 10.31 -2.58 -12.28
CA PHE A 31 10.22 -1.81 -11.06
C PHE A 31 10.25 -0.31 -11.36
N TYR A 32 9.24 0.40 -10.87
CA TYR A 32 9.13 1.85 -10.98
C TYR A 32 9.22 2.45 -9.57
N SER A 33 10.36 3.08 -9.27
CA SER A 33 10.55 3.74 -7.98
C SER A 33 9.58 4.90 -7.84
N TRP A 34 8.96 5.03 -6.68
CA TRP A 34 8.02 6.12 -6.41
C TRP A 34 8.64 7.50 -6.61
N ARG A 35 9.89 7.67 -6.18
CA ARG A 35 10.66 8.92 -6.32
C ARG A 35 10.98 9.30 -7.76
N SER A 36 10.96 8.36 -8.69
CA SER A 36 11.29 8.60 -10.11
C SER A 36 10.05 8.63 -11.01
N LEU A 37 8.83 8.55 -10.49
CA LEU A 37 7.62 8.50 -11.31
C LEU A 37 7.46 9.73 -12.20
N GLU A 38 7.77 10.91 -11.71
CA GLU A 38 7.73 12.14 -12.49
C GLU A 38 8.71 12.08 -13.69
N LYS A 39 9.96 11.69 -13.44
CA LYS A 39 11.00 11.54 -14.48
C LYS A 39 10.59 10.49 -15.52
N ILE A 40 9.95 9.42 -15.09
CA ILE A 40 9.45 8.36 -15.97
C ILE A 40 8.33 8.89 -16.87
N LEU A 41 7.40 9.67 -16.33
CA LEU A 41 6.32 10.29 -17.10
C LEU A 41 6.85 11.24 -18.18
N LEU A 42 7.91 11.99 -17.91
CA LEU A 42 8.53 12.90 -18.87
C LEU A 42 9.20 12.16 -20.03
N LYS A 43 9.76 10.98 -19.79
CA LYS A 43 10.51 10.21 -20.81
C LYS A 43 9.66 9.53 -21.87
N LYS A 44 8.33 9.49 -21.72
CA LYS A 44 7.32 8.90 -22.66
C LYS A 44 7.63 7.50 -23.25
N LYS A 45 8.70 6.83 -22.84
CA LYS A 45 9.25 5.61 -23.49
C LYS A 45 8.72 4.27 -22.97
N PHE A 46 7.65 4.27 -22.14
CA PHE A 46 7.25 3.05 -21.44
C PHE A 46 5.88 2.54 -21.87
N ILE A 47 5.87 1.59 -22.80
CA ILE A 47 4.66 0.84 -23.09
C ILE A 47 4.96 -0.66 -22.95
N TYR A 48 5.27 -1.08 -21.74
CA TYR A 48 5.21 -2.50 -21.41
C TYR A 48 3.85 -2.79 -20.82
N LYS A 49 2.92 -3.29 -21.64
CA LYS A 49 1.62 -3.74 -21.16
C LYS A 49 1.80 -4.98 -20.29
N ASN A 50 1.44 -4.89 -19.03
CA ASN A 50 1.67 -5.93 -18.03
C ASN A 50 0.44 -6.80 -17.82
N ASP A 51 0.65 -8.02 -17.33
CA ASP A 51 -0.42 -8.91 -16.88
C ASP A 51 -0.85 -8.58 -15.44
N PHE A 52 0.13 -8.16 -14.63
CA PHE A 52 -0.08 -7.70 -13.26
C PHE A 52 0.64 -6.38 -13.01
N VAL A 53 -0.01 -5.50 -12.24
CA VAL A 53 0.61 -4.29 -11.69
C VAL A 53 0.37 -4.27 -10.19
N VAL A 54 1.45 -4.15 -9.43
CA VAL A 54 1.42 -4.05 -7.96
C VAL A 54 1.75 -2.62 -7.56
N VAL A 55 0.81 -1.94 -6.91
CA VAL A 55 0.99 -0.55 -6.44
C VAL A 55 1.21 -0.56 -4.94
N CYS A 56 2.44 -0.25 -4.49
CA CYS A 56 2.84 -0.43 -3.09
C CYS A 56 3.77 0.69 -2.58
N GLY A 57 3.56 1.92 -2.96
CA GLY A 57 4.41 3.03 -2.57
C GLY A 57 3.68 4.19 -1.89
N TYR A 58 4.48 5.11 -1.40
CA TYR A 58 4.12 6.44 -0.93
C TYR A 58 5.41 7.27 -0.85
N ASP A 59 5.34 8.55 -1.18
CA ASP A 59 6.46 9.47 -0.98
C ASP A 59 6.37 10.14 0.39
N TYR A 60 7.11 9.61 1.37
CA TYR A 60 7.13 10.16 2.72
C TYR A 60 7.68 11.60 2.77
N SER A 61 8.61 11.97 1.88
CA SER A 61 9.11 13.34 1.81
C SER A 61 8.05 14.33 1.34
N SER A 62 7.01 13.86 0.66
CA SER A 62 5.89 14.69 0.20
C SER A 62 5.05 15.29 1.32
N GLN A 63 5.20 14.83 2.56
CA GLN A 63 4.55 15.46 3.72
C GLN A 63 4.96 16.93 3.87
N TRP A 64 6.18 17.29 3.40
CA TRP A 64 6.73 18.65 3.41
C TRP A 64 6.34 19.49 2.20
N TYR A 65 5.71 18.92 1.19
CA TYR A 65 5.36 19.60 -0.04
C TYR A 65 4.10 20.44 0.11
N GLU A 66 3.97 21.46 -0.73
CA GLU A 66 2.70 22.11 -0.96
C GLU A 66 1.66 21.09 -1.42
N TYR A 67 0.38 21.34 -1.10
CA TYR A 67 -0.70 20.37 -1.30
C TYR A 67 -0.78 19.84 -2.74
N GLN A 68 -0.66 20.74 -3.74
CA GLN A 68 -0.72 20.32 -5.15
C GLN A 68 0.42 19.37 -5.52
N LYS A 69 1.66 19.68 -5.10
CA LYS A 69 2.83 18.84 -5.36
C LYS A 69 2.70 17.49 -4.65
N TYR A 70 2.27 17.50 -3.38
CA TYR A 70 1.98 16.31 -2.61
C TYR A 70 0.95 15.41 -3.30
N TYR A 71 -0.17 15.98 -3.76
CA TYR A 71 -1.22 15.24 -4.46
C TYR A 71 -0.74 14.67 -5.79
N LYS A 72 -0.01 15.46 -6.58
CA LYS A 72 0.61 14.98 -7.83
C LYS A 72 1.51 13.76 -7.58
N CYS A 73 2.41 13.84 -6.60
CA CYS A 73 3.36 12.76 -6.31
C CYS A 73 2.68 11.47 -5.85
N ASN A 74 1.64 11.56 -5.03
CA ASN A 74 1.06 10.38 -4.36
C ASN A 74 -0.22 9.84 -5.02
N VAL A 75 -0.87 10.62 -5.87
CA VAL A 75 -2.12 10.21 -6.53
C VAL A 75 -1.97 10.25 -8.05
N ILE A 76 -1.60 11.40 -8.62
CA ILE A 76 -1.64 11.59 -10.08
C ILE A 76 -0.53 10.80 -10.78
N PHE A 77 0.72 10.91 -10.34
CA PHE A 77 1.84 10.24 -11.00
C PHE A 77 1.72 8.71 -10.94
N PRO A 78 1.47 8.07 -9.78
CA PRO A 78 1.29 6.63 -9.74
C PRO A 78 0.10 6.17 -10.58
N TYR A 79 -1.02 6.90 -10.59
CA TYR A 79 -2.15 6.58 -11.47
C TYR A 79 -1.75 6.64 -12.95
N LYS A 80 -1.08 7.72 -13.40
CA LYS A 80 -0.64 7.85 -14.80
C LYS A 80 0.30 6.70 -15.19
N ILE A 81 1.27 6.33 -14.34
CA ILE A 81 2.16 5.20 -14.62
C ILE A 81 1.35 3.91 -14.74
N VAL A 82 0.45 3.61 -13.79
CA VAL A 82 -0.41 2.42 -13.86
C VAL A 82 -1.19 2.40 -15.18
N ARG A 83 -1.77 3.53 -15.60
CA ARG A 83 -2.49 3.65 -16.87
C ARG A 83 -1.62 3.36 -18.10
N MET A 84 -0.37 3.85 -18.10
CA MET A 84 0.56 3.64 -19.21
C MET A 84 1.01 2.19 -19.35
N ILE A 85 1.23 1.49 -18.24
CA ILE A 85 1.76 0.12 -18.23
C ILE A 85 0.69 -0.97 -18.17
N SER A 86 -0.58 -0.59 -18.08
CA SER A 86 -1.71 -1.53 -18.03
C SER A 86 -2.37 -1.72 -19.40
N LYS A 87 -2.88 -2.91 -19.64
CA LYS A 87 -3.82 -3.25 -20.73
C LYS A 87 -5.22 -3.50 -20.15
N LYS A 88 -6.25 -3.67 -21.02
CA LYS A 88 -7.65 -3.88 -20.60
C LYS A 88 -7.84 -4.97 -19.54
N ASN A 89 -7.07 -6.06 -19.63
CA ASN A 89 -7.16 -7.23 -18.74
C ASN A 89 -6.06 -7.28 -17.68
N THR A 90 -5.29 -6.19 -17.47
CA THR A 90 -4.26 -6.15 -16.43
C THR A 90 -4.92 -6.23 -15.06
N LYS A 91 -4.46 -7.16 -14.22
CA LYS A 91 -4.86 -7.25 -12.82
C LYS A 91 -4.01 -6.29 -11.97
N ILE A 92 -4.66 -5.37 -11.26
CA ILE A 92 -3.98 -4.38 -10.42
C ILE A 92 -4.14 -4.80 -8.95
N PHE A 93 -3.04 -4.98 -8.25
CA PHE A 93 -3.01 -5.18 -6.80
C PHE A 93 -2.61 -3.87 -6.14
N TYR A 94 -3.53 -3.23 -5.46
CA TYR A 94 -3.26 -2.04 -4.67
C TYR A 94 -3.04 -2.42 -3.22
N ILE A 95 -1.84 -2.15 -2.70
CA ILE A 95 -1.50 -2.38 -1.30
C ILE A 95 -1.93 -1.17 -0.50
N ASP A 96 -2.96 -1.36 0.30
CA ASP A 96 -3.52 -0.33 1.18
C ASP A 96 -3.18 -0.63 2.64
N THR A 97 -3.17 0.39 3.47
CA THR A 97 -3.02 0.26 4.91
C THR A 97 -4.27 0.78 5.59
N VAL A 98 -4.76 0.03 6.57
CA VAL A 98 -5.93 0.46 7.32
C VAL A 98 -5.47 1.30 8.50
N ASN A 99 -5.76 2.58 8.42
CA ASN A 99 -5.83 3.39 9.61
C ASN A 99 -7.16 4.16 9.58
N LYS A 100 -8.00 3.92 10.59
CA LYS A 100 -9.30 4.56 10.72
C LYS A 100 -9.26 5.86 11.54
N ILE A 101 -8.09 6.39 11.84
CA ILE A 101 -7.91 7.34 12.95
C ILE A 101 -8.24 8.78 12.60
N SER A 102 -8.32 9.19 11.33
CA SER A 102 -8.54 10.60 11.05
C SER A 102 -9.80 10.92 10.28
N LYS A 103 -10.60 11.79 10.86
CA LYS A 103 -11.57 12.60 10.13
C LYS A 103 -10.78 13.74 9.47
N ASN A 104 -10.99 13.94 8.19
CA ASN A 104 -10.35 14.84 7.22
C ASN A 104 -10.08 16.32 7.61
N ARG A 105 -9.82 16.64 8.88
CA ARG A 105 -9.83 18.04 9.34
C ARG A 105 -8.59 18.88 8.99
N HIS A 106 -7.50 18.31 8.53
CA HIS A 106 -6.23 19.06 8.41
C HIS A 106 -5.36 18.74 7.19
N LEU A 107 -5.95 18.43 6.04
CA LEU A 107 -5.21 18.12 4.81
C LEU A 107 -4.28 19.24 4.33
N LYS A 108 -4.59 20.49 4.69
CA LYS A 108 -3.75 21.66 4.36
C LYS A 108 -2.54 21.78 5.26
N LYS A 109 -2.56 21.21 6.47
CA LYS A 109 -1.39 21.22 7.37
C LYS A 109 -0.32 20.29 6.84
N LYS A 110 0.93 20.73 6.82
CA LYS A 110 2.11 19.91 6.58
C LYS A 110 2.25 18.93 7.75
N TYR A 111 2.88 17.77 7.55
CA TYR A 111 3.21 16.79 8.57
C TYR A 111 2.06 16.03 9.24
N THR A 112 0.94 15.83 8.59
CA THR A 112 -0.12 15.05 9.22
C THR A 112 -0.20 13.64 8.64
N PHE A 113 -0.34 12.66 9.50
CA PHE A 113 -0.70 11.28 9.11
C PHE A 113 -1.97 11.24 8.25
N SER A 114 -2.85 12.23 8.41
CA SER A 114 -4.00 12.48 7.54
C SER A 114 -3.65 12.60 6.07
N ARG A 115 -2.49 13.16 5.71
CA ARG A 115 -2.02 13.23 4.32
C ARG A 115 -1.73 11.84 3.74
N TYR A 116 -1.08 10.98 4.50
CA TYR A 116 -0.80 9.61 4.07
C TYR A 116 -2.09 8.83 3.79
N GLU A 117 -3.02 8.83 4.73
CA GLU A 117 -4.31 8.15 4.58
C GLU A 117 -5.12 8.71 3.42
N PHE A 118 -5.17 10.04 3.32
CA PHE A 118 -5.88 10.70 2.24
C PHE A 118 -5.34 10.30 0.87
N ALA A 119 -4.03 10.35 0.67
CA ALA A 119 -3.43 9.96 -0.60
C ALA A 119 -3.69 8.50 -0.93
N LYS A 120 -3.58 7.61 0.06
CA LYS A 120 -3.89 6.19 -0.11
C LYS A 120 -5.36 5.98 -0.50
N LYS A 121 -6.28 6.65 0.17
CA LYS A 121 -7.71 6.58 -0.10
C LYS A 121 -8.06 7.12 -1.49
N GLU A 122 -7.50 8.28 -1.86
CA GLU A 122 -7.75 8.90 -3.17
C GLU A 122 -7.15 8.06 -4.31
N LEU A 123 -5.93 7.58 -4.18
CA LEU A 123 -5.34 6.70 -5.19
C LEU A 123 -6.17 5.42 -5.36
N ARG A 124 -6.63 4.81 -4.25
CA ARG A 124 -7.54 3.66 -4.30
C ARG A 124 -8.81 3.98 -5.08
N LYS A 125 -9.46 5.10 -4.76
CA LYS A 125 -10.68 5.55 -5.44
C LYS A 125 -10.45 5.74 -6.94
N VAL A 126 -9.37 6.42 -7.32
CA VAL A 126 -9.03 6.66 -8.72
C VAL A 126 -8.76 5.35 -9.45
N LEU A 127 -8.05 4.40 -8.84
CA LEU A 127 -7.79 3.10 -9.45
C LEU A 127 -9.08 2.28 -9.63
N LEU A 128 -9.94 2.21 -8.61
CA LEU A 128 -11.21 1.49 -8.68
C LEU A 128 -12.16 2.05 -9.74
N ASN A 129 -12.18 3.36 -9.92
CA ASN A 129 -13.05 4.01 -10.89
C ASN A 129 -12.57 3.84 -12.35
N ASN A 130 -11.26 3.67 -12.57
CA ASN A 130 -10.67 3.69 -13.91
C ASN A 130 -10.26 2.29 -14.44
N PHE A 131 -10.23 1.27 -13.59
CA PHE A 131 -9.81 -0.07 -13.99
C PHE A 131 -10.81 -1.14 -13.53
N LYS A 132 -11.13 -2.07 -14.43
CA LYS A 132 -12.11 -3.14 -14.15
C LYS A 132 -11.60 -4.21 -13.17
N SER A 133 -10.29 -4.43 -13.11
CA SER A 133 -9.69 -5.52 -12.32
C SER A 133 -8.70 -4.97 -11.29
N VAL A 134 -9.22 -4.31 -10.26
CA VAL A 134 -8.43 -3.80 -9.13
C VAL A 134 -8.71 -4.64 -7.90
N LYS A 135 -7.66 -5.19 -7.29
CA LYS A 135 -7.71 -5.93 -6.03
C LYS A 135 -7.03 -5.10 -4.95
N VAL A 136 -7.82 -4.64 -4.00
CA VAL A 136 -7.30 -3.87 -2.86
C VAL A 136 -6.92 -4.84 -1.74
N LEU A 137 -5.64 -4.86 -1.39
CA LEU A 137 -5.11 -5.60 -0.26
C LEU A 137 -4.91 -4.63 0.90
N THR A 138 -5.89 -4.54 1.77
CA THR A 138 -5.78 -3.74 2.99
C THR A 138 -5.05 -4.56 4.04
N LEU A 139 -3.86 -4.14 4.43
CA LEU A 139 -2.98 -4.89 5.31
C LEU A 139 -3.01 -4.33 6.72
N PRO A 140 -3.07 -5.20 7.74
CA PRO A 140 -2.70 -4.85 9.10
C PRO A 140 -1.19 -4.63 9.20
N ILE A 141 -0.70 -4.37 10.39
CA ILE A 141 0.74 -4.25 10.63
C ILE A 141 1.43 -5.56 10.21
N LEU A 142 2.46 -5.43 9.38
CA LEU A 142 3.30 -6.57 9.06
C LEU A 142 4.19 -6.90 10.26
N ALA A 143 4.20 -8.17 10.62
CA ALA A 143 5.08 -8.69 11.65
C ALA A 143 6.08 -9.69 11.05
N ASN A 144 7.26 -9.80 11.67
CA ASN A 144 8.23 -10.84 11.34
C ASN A 144 7.79 -12.20 11.92
N ASN A 145 8.63 -13.22 11.75
CA ASN A 145 8.33 -14.57 12.26
C ASN A 145 8.27 -14.62 13.80
N GLU A 146 8.89 -13.68 14.48
CA GLU A 146 8.87 -13.53 15.95
C GLU A 146 7.68 -12.68 16.43
N ASN A 147 6.73 -12.39 15.55
CA ASN A 147 5.57 -11.54 15.81
C ASN A 147 5.92 -10.09 16.20
N LYS A 148 7.13 -9.62 15.88
CA LYS A 148 7.54 -8.24 16.11
C LYS A 148 7.12 -7.35 14.95
N ALA A 149 6.67 -6.14 15.26
CA ALA A 149 6.21 -5.16 14.27
C ALA A 149 7.31 -4.76 13.28
N GLU A 150 7.02 -4.86 12.01
CA GLU A 150 7.87 -4.37 10.93
C GLU A 150 7.33 -3.02 10.40
N VAL A 151 7.22 -2.05 11.27
CA VAL A 151 6.77 -0.69 10.95
C VAL A 151 7.95 0.21 10.58
N PHE A 152 7.68 1.16 9.68
CA PHE A 152 8.59 2.27 9.45
C PHE A 152 8.38 3.29 10.56
N GLY A 153 9.47 3.71 11.20
CA GLY A 153 9.41 4.69 12.26
C GLY A 153 10.66 4.66 13.15
N SER A 154 10.66 5.52 14.15
CA SER A 154 11.71 5.57 15.17
C SER A 154 11.76 4.28 15.99
N PHE A 155 12.84 4.09 16.73
CA PHE A 155 12.99 2.97 17.67
C PHE A 155 11.82 2.91 18.67
N PHE A 156 11.40 4.06 19.20
CA PHE A 156 10.24 4.18 20.11
C PHE A 156 8.94 3.70 19.45
N THR A 157 8.68 4.07 18.20
CA THR A 157 7.50 3.60 17.45
C THR A 157 7.45 2.07 17.40
N LYS A 158 8.58 1.42 17.15
CA LYS A 158 8.66 -0.05 17.11
C LYS A 158 8.38 -0.68 18.49
N ILE A 159 8.94 -0.11 19.56
CA ILE A 159 8.69 -0.60 20.92
C ILE A 159 7.21 -0.54 21.25
N ILE A 160 6.56 0.59 20.98
CA ILE A 160 5.13 0.76 21.29
C ILE A 160 4.27 -0.20 20.46
N TYR A 161 4.54 -0.35 19.16
CA TYR A 161 3.79 -1.32 18.37
C TYR A 161 4.02 -2.76 18.84
N ASN A 162 5.23 -3.14 19.24
CA ASN A 162 5.49 -4.46 19.80
C ASN A 162 4.73 -4.68 21.10
N PHE A 163 4.66 -3.68 21.97
CA PHE A 163 3.88 -3.72 23.20
C PHE A 163 2.37 -3.88 22.90
N LEU A 164 1.82 -3.12 21.94
CA LEU A 164 0.43 -3.23 21.52
C LEU A 164 0.11 -4.60 20.88
N ILE A 165 1.07 -5.20 20.17
CA ILE A 165 0.95 -6.56 19.62
C ILE A 165 0.94 -7.58 20.75
N MET A 166 1.84 -7.46 21.72
CA MET A 166 1.92 -8.34 22.89
C MET A 166 0.61 -8.33 23.68
N LEU A 167 -0.02 -7.18 23.83
CA LEU A 167 -1.32 -7.01 24.49
C LEU A 167 -2.52 -7.41 23.60
N ASN A 168 -2.29 -7.95 22.41
CA ASN A 168 -3.33 -8.27 21.42
C ASN A 168 -4.22 -7.09 20.99
N TYR A 169 -3.80 -5.86 21.21
CA TYR A 169 -4.52 -4.66 20.78
C TYR A 169 -4.40 -4.40 19.27
N VAL A 170 -3.38 -4.94 18.63
CA VAL A 170 -3.13 -4.75 17.21
C VAL A 170 -3.00 -6.09 16.52
N LYS A 171 -3.81 -6.32 15.50
CA LYS A 171 -3.67 -7.51 14.66
C LYS A 171 -2.51 -7.35 13.69
N THR A 172 -1.73 -8.42 13.61
CA THR A 172 -0.62 -8.53 12.68
C THR A 172 -0.89 -9.52 11.57
N THR A 173 -0.11 -9.45 10.51
CA THR A 173 -0.03 -10.51 9.51
C THR A 173 1.42 -10.75 9.14
N ASN A 174 1.77 -12.00 8.91
CA ASN A 174 3.09 -12.37 8.42
C ASN A 174 3.09 -12.56 6.89
N LEU A 175 4.29 -12.62 6.32
CA LEU A 175 4.46 -12.77 4.86
C LEU A 175 3.88 -14.08 4.32
N LYS A 176 3.87 -15.17 5.10
CA LYS A 176 3.31 -16.48 4.72
C LYS A 176 1.80 -16.40 4.52
N ASN A 177 1.09 -15.81 5.48
CA ASN A 177 -0.36 -15.59 5.41
C ASN A 177 -0.73 -14.64 4.27
N LEU A 178 0.09 -13.61 4.03
CA LEU A 178 -0.12 -12.68 2.93
C LEU A 178 0.03 -13.39 1.57
N LYS A 179 1.04 -14.26 1.41
CA LYS A 179 1.21 -15.08 0.21
C LYS A 179 -0.02 -15.93 -0.07
N LYS A 180 -0.54 -16.67 0.95
CA LYS A 180 -1.74 -17.49 0.83
C LYS A 180 -2.93 -16.67 0.32
N LYS A 181 -3.17 -15.51 0.89
CA LYS A 181 -4.27 -14.60 0.50
C LYS A 181 -4.14 -14.05 -0.92
N ILE A 182 -2.93 -13.73 -1.36
CA ILE A 182 -2.72 -13.28 -2.75
C ILE A 182 -3.05 -14.40 -3.74
N ILE A 183 -2.65 -15.64 -3.43
CA ILE A 183 -2.94 -16.81 -4.27
C ILE A 183 -4.45 -17.07 -4.35
N GLU A 184 -5.13 -17.17 -3.21
CA GLU A 184 -6.56 -17.41 -3.11
C GLU A 184 -7.38 -16.39 -3.90
N LYS A 185 -6.99 -15.12 -3.85
CA LYS A 185 -7.68 -14.06 -4.58
C LYS A 185 -7.34 -13.99 -6.06
N ASN A 186 -6.21 -14.53 -6.46
CA ASN A 186 -5.93 -14.58 -7.88
C ASN A 186 -6.75 -15.65 -8.59
N SER A 187 -7.16 -16.70 -7.89
CA SER A 187 -8.00 -17.78 -8.41
C SER A 187 -9.50 -17.44 -8.44
N SER A 188 -9.98 -16.52 -7.59
CA SER A 188 -11.40 -16.18 -7.56
C SER A 188 -11.79 -15.20 -8.65
N ASN A 189 -12.72 -15.62 -9.53
CA ASN A 189 -13.33 -14.77 -10.57
C ASN A 189 -14.47 -13.87 -10.02
N LYS A 190 -14.75 -13.93 -8.72
CA LYS A 190 -15.81 -13.09 -8.12
C LYS A 190 -15.39 -11.63 -8.14
N LYS A 191 -16.27 -10.75 -8.59
CA LYS A 191 -16.15 -9.29 -8.50
C LYS A 191 -15.71 -8.92 -7.07
N ASP A 192 -14.58 -8.25 -6.98
CA ASP A 192 -13.78 -8.18 -5.79
C ASP A 192 -14.45 -7.46 -4.63
N LYS A 193 -14.78 -8.23 -3.60
CA LYS A 193 -14.96 -7.66 -2.28
C LYS A 193 -13.58 -7.18 -1.79
N ILE A 194 -13.52 -5.94 -1.34
CA ILE A 194 -12.38 -5.36 -0.63
C ILE A 194 -11.97 -6.34 0.47
N ILE A 195 -10.73 -6.87 0.43
CA ILE A 195 -10.22 -7.68 1.54
C ILE A 195 -9.85 -6.70 2.64
N ASN A 196 -10.81 -6.44 3.48
CA ASN A 196 -10.54 -5.79 4.74
C ASN A 196 -9.92 -6.83 5.70
N LEU A 197 -8.59 -6.94 5.67
CA LEU A 197 -7.86 -7.42 6.83
C LEU A 197 -7.85 -6.26 7.83
N ARG A 198 -9.02 -5.98 8.40
CA ARG A 198 -9.14 -4.92 9.39
C ARG A 198 -8.18 -5.26 10.53
N PRO A 199 -7.26 -4.37 10.94
CA PRO A 199 -6.84 -4.37 12.31
C PRO A 199 -8.10 -4.02 13.10
N VAL A 200 -8.70 -5.00 13.72
CA VAL A 200 -9.61 -4.71 14.81
C VAL A 200 -8.68 -4.24 15.92
N LEU A 201 -8.66 -2.94 16.17
CA LEU A 201 -8.34 -2.45 17.49
C LEU A 201 -9.44 -3.04 18.36
N LEU A 202 -9.14 -4.19 18.98
CA LEU A 202 -10.04 -4.86 19.87
C LEU A 202 -10.30 -3.89 21.02
N ASN A 203 -11.55 -3.38 21.12
CA ASN A 203 -12.17 -2.78 22.30
C ASN A 203 -11.23 -2.14 23.33
N ILE A 204 -10.32 -1.27 22.88
CA ILE A 204 -9.76 -0.30 23.80
C ILE A 204 -10.86 0.71 23.99
N PRO A 205 -11.36 0.93 25.22
CA PRO A 205 -12.17 2.09 25.47
C PRO A 205 -11.38 3.27 24.88
N ARG A 206 -12.02 4.03 23.98
CA ARG A 206 -11.40 5.19 23.32
C ARG A 206 -11.09 6.25 24.37
N SER A 207 -10.06 6.02 25.16
CA SER A 207 -9.52 7.07 25.99
C SER A 207 -8.87 8.06 25.02
N LEU A 208 -9.24 9.32 25.13
CA LEU A 208 -8.60 10.45 24.44
C LEU A 208 -7.05 10.41 24.55
N PHE A 209 -6.55 9.73 25.55
CA PHE A 209 -5.14 9.52 25.83
C PHE A 209 -4.46 8.56 24.84
N ILE A 210 -5.08 7.42 24.51
CA ILE A 210 -4.52 6.46 23.53
C ILE A 210 -4.57 7.06 22.12
N ASP A 211 -5.64 7.75 21.76
CA ASP A 211 -5.72 8.49 20.50
C ASP A 211 -4.65 9.59 20.39
N ARG A 212 -4.30 10.25 21.50
CA ARG A 212 -3.20 11.23 21.55
C ARG A 212 -1.83 10.56 21.41
N ILE A 213 -1.58 9.48 22.12
CA ILE A 213 -0.33 8.71 21.99
C ILE A 213 -0.16 8.19 20.57
N LEU A 214 -1.20 7.59 19.99
CA LEU A 214 -1.14 7.09 18.61
C LEU A 214 -0.96 8.22 17.59
N ARG A 215 -1.49 9.42 17.84
CA ARG A 215 -1.23 10.61 17.02
C ARG A 215 0.20 11.09 17.16
N PHE A 216 0.68 11.22 18.37
CA PHE A 216 2.06 11.66 18.66
C PHE A 216 3.13 10.72 18.08
N LEU A 217 2.83 9.43 17.98
CA LEU A 217 3.73 8.43 17.41
C LEU A 217 3.71 8.36 15.88
N ASN A 218 2.68 8.92 15.25
CA ASN A 218 2.49 8.92 13.81
C ASN A 218 2.74 10.31 13.19
N ASP A 219 2.87 11.36 13.99
CA ASP A 219 3.37 12.68 13.62
C ASP A 219 4.90 12.73 13.75
#